data_5f91f009be2cfe8548ec151e4d999467
#
_entry.id   5f91f009be2cfe8548ec151e4d999467
#
_cell.length_a   1.000
_cell.length_b   1.000
_cell.length_c   1.000
_cell.angle_alpha   90.00
_cell.angle_beta   90.00
_cell.angle_gamma   90.00
#
_symmetry.space_group_name_H-M   'P 1'
#
loop_
_entity.id
_entity.type
_entity.pdbx_description
1 polymer ?
#
loop_
_entity_poly.entity_id
_entity_poly.type
_entity_poly.pdbx_seq_one_letter_code
_entity_poly.pdbx_strand_id
1 'polypeptide(L)'
;MKHTIELDVIAANKQLQGLTAMERVRWAVETFGKDAVLLSSMQSSASVLMHYFYSMELENEILFVDTGYHFRETLQLRDEFMRCYKLNMVTLYPELTPEQQEKKFEKKLYLYADGQKECC
;
A
#
# COMPACT_ATOMS: atom_id res chain seq x y z
N MET A 1 -9.60 -12.53 18.16
CA MET A 1 -8.44 -13.44 18.34
C MET A 1 -7.37 -13.06 17.32
N LYS A 2 -6.18 -12.72 17.77
CA LYS A 2 -5.04 -12.61 16.88
C LYS A 2 -4.60 -14.03 16.52
N HIS A 3 -4.84 -14.44 15.29
CA HIS A 3 -4.22 -15.66 14.77
C HIS A 3 -2.72 -15.40 14.61
N THR A 4 -1.93 -15.93 15.50
CA THR A 4 -0.48 -15.92 15.34
C THR A 4 -0.14 -17.00 14.32
N ILE A 5 0.32 -16.60 13.14
CA ILE A 5 0.83 -17.53 12.14
C ILE A 5 2.28 -17.80 12.50
N GLU A 6 2.58 -19.04 12.85
CA GLU A 6 3.95 -19.48 13.08
C GLU A 6 4.58 -19.78 11.71
N LEU A 7 5.53 -18.95 11.29
CA LEU A 7 6.17 -19.05 9.99
C LEU A 7 7.64 -19.46 10.16
N ASP A 8 8.02 -20.58 9.54
CA ASP A 8 9.44 -20.90 9.34
C ASP A 8 10.00 -20.02 8.22
N VAL A 9 10.68 -18.95 8.62
CA VAL A 9 11.20 -17.93 7.69
C VAL A 9 12.25 -18.53 6.74
N ILE A 10 13.08 -19.46 7.22
CA ILE A 10 14.12 -20.08 6.40
C ILE A 10 13.49 -20.95 5.31
N ALA A 11 12.54 -21.79 5.67
CA ALA A 11 11.80 -22.63 4.72
C ALA A 11 10.99 -21.78 3.73
N ALA A 12 10.31 -20.74 4.20
CA ALA A 12 9.54 -19.82 3.37
C ALA A 12 10.43 -19.11 2.35
N ASN A 13 11.56 -18.56 2.76
CA ASN A 13 12.51 -17.91 1.86
C ASN A 13 13.03 -18.86 0.78
N LYS A 14 13.36 -20.08 1.16
CA LYS A 14 13.81 -21.09 0.21
C LYS A 14 12.75 -21.43 -0.84
N GLN A 15 11.50 -21.57 -0.40
CA GLN A 15 10.37 -21.80 -1.28
C GLN A 15 10.13 -20.62 -2.24
N LEU A 16 10.15 -19.38 -1.72
CA LEU A 16 9.87 -18.18 -2.48
C LEU A 16 10.92 -17.85 -3.55
N GLN A 17 12.16 -18.28 -3.36
CA GLN A 17 13.24 -18.05 -4.33
C GLN A 17 12.95 -18.65 -5.71
N GLY A 18 12.25 -19.78 -5.76
CA GLY A 18 11.89 -20.45 -7.02
C GLY A 18 10.61 -19.94 -7.68
N LEU A 19 9.88 -19.00 -7.07
CA LEU A 19 8.59 -18.54 -7.54
C LEU A 19 8.71 -17.26 -8.39
N THR A 20 7.78 -17.12 -9.35
CA THR A 20 7.57 -15.87 -10.08
C THR A 20 6.97 -14.80 -9.16
N ALA A 21 6.96 -13.54 -9.60
CA ALA A 21 6.38 -12.45 -8.82
C ALA A 21 4.88 -12.70 -8.53
N MET A 22 4.12 -13.14 -9.51
CA MET A 22 2.70 -13.45 -9.33
C MET A 22 2.49 -14.61 -8.35
N GLU A 23 3.30 -15.66 -8.45
CA GLU A 23 3.25 -16.81 -7.53
C GLU A 23 3.59 -16.41 -6.09
N ARG A 24 4.53 -15.45 -5.89
CA ARG A 24 4.86 -14.90 -4.57
C ARG A 24 3.68 -14.15 -3.96
N VAL A 25 2.98 -13.36 -4.76
CA VAL A 25 1.75 -12.68 -4.31
C VAL A 25 0.69 -13.71 -3.90
N ARG A 26 0.48 -14.74 -4.71
CA ARG A 26 -0.45 -15.83 -4.39
C ARG A 26 -0.06 -16.54 -3.10
N TRP A 27 1.21 -16.85 -2.93
CA TRP A 27 1.73 -17.47 -1.71
C TRP A 27 1.41 -16.62 -0.48
N ALA A 28 1.60 -15.29 -0.55
CA ALA A 28 1.31 -14.39 0.56
C ALA A 28 -0.18 -14.40 0.94
N VAL A 29 -1.06 -14.36 -0.06
CA VAL A 29 -2.51 -14.38 0.17
C VAL A 29 -2.96 -15.74 0.72
N GLU A 30 -2.44 -16.84 0.21
CA GLU A 30 -2.75 -18.18 0.71
C GLU A 30 -2.23 -18.40 2.15
N THR A 31 -1.06 -17.84 2.47
CA THR A 31 -0.44 -18.00 3.79
C THR A 31 -1.12 -17.12 4.85
N PHE A 32 -1.42 -15.87 4.53
CA PHE A 32 -1.89 -14.89 5.49
C PHE A 32 -3.38 -14.56 5.34
N GLY A 33 -4.04 -15.07 4.30
CA GLY A 33 -5.45 -14.82 4.07
C GLY A 33 -5.77 -13.32 3.96
N LYS A 34 -6.80 -12.89 4.65
CA LYS A 34 -7.24 -11.48 4.64
C LYS A 34 -6.27 -10.51 5.30
N ASP A 35 -5.33 -11.01 6.09
CA ASP A 35 -4.30 -10.17 6.72
C ASP A 35 -3.21 -9.75 5.74
N ALA A 36 -3.11 -10.41 4.57
CA ALA A 36 -2.26 -9.96 3.48
C ALA A 36 -2.91 -8.76 2.78
N VAL A 37 -2.27 -7.61 2.87
CA VAL A 37 -2.71 -6.38 2.21
C VAL A 37 -1.62 -5.84 1.30
N LEU A 38 -2.00 -5.15 0.24
CA LEU A 38 -1.07 -4.45 -0.64
C LEU A 38 -1.04 -2.96 -0.24
N LEU A 39 0.14 -2.44 0.01
CA LEU A 39 0.35 -1.01 0.15
C LEU A 39 0.78 -0.44 -1.21
N SER A 40 -0.02 0.43 -1.78
CA SER A 40 0.22 1.01 -3.10
C SER A 40 0.63 2.48 -2.99
N SER A 41 1.73 2.83 -3.65
CA SER A 41 2.18 4.20 -3.84
C SER A 41 1.73 4.80 -5.18
N MET A 42 0.97 4.06 -5.97
CA MET A 42 0.60 4.39 -7.37
C MET A 42 1.79 4.55 -8.31
N GLN A 43 2.97 4.09 -7.92
CA GLN A 43 4.12 4.01 -8.81
C GLN A 43 4.06 2.75 -9.70
N SER A 44 4.97 2.64 -10.66
CA SER A 44 4.94 1.57 -11.66
C SER A 44 4.92 0.16 -11.07
N SER A 45 5.74 -0.12 -10.06
CA SER A 45 5.76 -1.43 -9.40
C SER A 45 4.47 -1.74 -8.66
N ALA A 46 3.87 -0.74 -8.02
CA ALA A 46 2.57 -0.88 -7.36
C ALA A 46 1.46 -1.15 -8.39
N SER A 47 1.51 -0.50 -9.54
CA SER A 47 0.55 -0.74 -10.62
C SER A 47 0.63 -2.18 -11.15
N VAL A 48 1.81 -2.76 -11.26
CA VAL A 48 2.00 -4.17 -11.64
C VAL A 48 1.40 -5.10 -10.59
N LEU A 49 1.64 -4.83 -9.31
CA LEU A 49 1.08 -5.63 -8.22
C LEU A 49 -0.45 -5.55 -8.17
N MET A 50 -1.03 -4.38 -8.41
CA MET A 50 -2.48 -4.21 -8.52
C MET A 50 -3.05 -4.98 -9.70
N HIS A 51 -2.33 -5.02 -10.83
CA HIS A 51 -2.70 -5.85 -11.98
C HIS A 51 -2.70 -7.34 -11.61
N TYR A 52 -1.75 -7.82 -10.83
CA TYR A 52 -1.75 -9.20 -10.33
C TYR A 52 -2.97 -9.48 -9.45
N PHE A 53 -3.32 -8.57 -8.56
CA PHE A 53 -4.52 -8.68 -7.73
C PHE A 53 -5.78 -8.78 -8.59
N TYR A 54 -5.89 -7.94 -9.60
CA TYR A 54 -7.00 -7.99 -10.54
C TYR A 54 -7.03 -9.30 -11.33
N SER A 55 -5.88 -9.73 -11.88
CA SER A 55 -5.78 -10.94 -12.70
C SER A 55 -6.10 -12.22 -11.92
N MET A 56 -5.80 -12.25 -10.64
CA MET A 56 -6.08 -13.38 -9.75
C MET A 56 -7.43 -13.24 -9.02
N GLU A 57 -8.20 -12.22 -9.32
CA GLU A 57 -9.49 -11.91 -8.69
C GLU A 57 -9.41 -11.87 -7.16
N LEU A 58 -8.33 -11.29 -6.62
CA LEU A 58 -8.13 -11.18 -5.18
C LEU A 58 -9.01 -10.07 -4.60
N GLU A 59 -9.63 -10.35 -3.48
CA GLU A 59 -10.47 -9.39 -2.74
C GLU A 59 -9.74 -8.73 -1.57
N ASN A 60 -8.44 -9.03 -1.41
CA ASN A 60 -7.62 -8.44 -0.36
C ASN A 60 -7.53 -6.93 -0.51
N GLU A 61 -7.46 -6.24 0.61
CA GLU A 61 -7.39 -4.77 0.63
C GLU A 61 -6.10 -4.25 -0.01
N ILE A 62 -6.28 -3.22 -0.82
CA ILE A 62 -5.18 -2.41 -1.37
C ILE A 62 -5.24 -1.06 -0.68
N LEU A 63 -4.24 -0.76 0.14
CA LEU A 63 -4.18 0.46 0.92
C LEU A 63 -3.42 1.53 0.16
N PHE A 64 -4.02 2.70 0.04
CA PHE A 64 -3.38 3.91 -0.47
C PHE A 64 -3.45 4.99 0.58
N VAL A 65 -2.30 5.58 0.92
CA VAL A 65 -2.25 6.69 1.88
C VAL A 65 -2.27 8.00 1.10
N ASP A 66 -3.36 8.75 1.24
CA ASP A 66 -3.45 10.10 0.70
C ASP A 66 -2.92 11.08 1.75
N THR A 67 -1.66 11.47 1.60
CA THR A 67 -0.97 12.36 2.54
C THR A 67 -1.44 13.82 2.42
N GLY A 68 -2.16 14.16 1.37
CA GLY A 68 -2.49 15.54 1.01
C GLY A 68 -1.37 16.26 0.25
N TYR A 69 -0.22 15.60 0.06
CA TYR A 69 0.95 16.15 -0.66
C TYR A 69 1.20 15.48 -2.02
N HIS A 70 0.33 14.57 -2.43
CA HIS A 70 0.45 13.91 -3.72
C HIS A 70 0.23 14.87 -4.89
N PHE A 71 0.92 14.59 -6.00
CA PHE A 71 0.60 15.23 -7.26
C PHE A 71 -0.83 14.89 -7.70
N ARG A 72 -1.47 15.81 -8.40
CA ARG A 72 -2.80 15.62 -8.95
C ARG A 72 -2.89 14.36 -9.82
N GLU A 73 -1.85 14.12 -10.61
CA GLU A 73 -1.76 12.96 -11.50
C GLU A 73 -1.75 11.63 -10.74
N THR A 74 -1.14 11.59 -9.55
CA THR A 74 -1.14 10.41 -8.68
C THR A 74 -2.56 10.09 -8.20
N LEU A 75 -3.31 11.09 -7.77
CA LEU A 75 -4.70 10.93 -7.34
C LEU A 75 -5.62 10.55 -8.51
N GLN A 76 -5.38 11.10 -9.69
CA GLN A 76 -6.10 10.72 -10.91
C GLN A 76 -5.84 9.27 -11.28
N LEU A 77 -4.61 8.79 -11.17
CA LEU A 77 -4.27 7.39 -11.42
C LEU A 77 -4.98 6.45 -10.44
N ARG A 78 -5.01 6.81 -9.15
CA ARG A 78 -5.78 6.05 -8.15
C ARG A 78 -7.25 5.94 -8.56
N ASP A 79 -7.87 7.06 -8.94
CA ASP A 79 -9.27 7.11 -9.32
C ASP A 79 -9.54 6.28 -10.58
N GLU A 80 -8.61 6.29 -11.54
CA GLU A 80 -8.68 5.43 -12.73
C GLU A 80 -8.62 3.94 -12.38
N PHE A 81 -7.74 3.53 -11.47
CA PHE A 81 -7.70 2.15 -11.00
C PHE A 81 -9.01 1.75 -10.33
N MET A 82 -9.57 2.61 -9.49
CA MET A 82 -10.86 2.36 -8.82
C MET A 82 -12.02 2.23 -9.84
N ARG A 83 -11.97 3.01 -10.91
CA ARG A 83 -13.01 3.04 -11.94
C ARG A 83 -12.90 1.86 -12.91
N CYS A 84 -11.69 1.52 -13.34
CA CYS A 84 -11.46 0.54 -14.42
C CYS A 84 -11.29 -0.88 -13.93
N TYR A 85 -10.86 -1.07 -12.68
CA TYR A 85 -10.56 -2.38 -12.13
C TYR A 85 -11.41 -2.66 -10.90
N LYS A 86 -11.94 -3.87 -10.81
CA LYS A 86 -12.65 -4.33 -9.62
C LYS A 86 -11.63 -4.72 -8.55
N LEU A 87 -11.18 -3.74 -7.77
CA LEU A 87 -10.22 -3.88 -6.69
C LEU A 87 -10.81 -3.37 -5.38
N ASN A 88 -10.42 -4.00 -4.28
CA ASN A 88 -10.80 -3.52 -2.93
C ASN A 88 -9.82 -2.46 -2.45
N MET A 89 -9.92 -1.25 -2.99
CA MET A 89 -9.05 -0.12 -2.63
C MET A 89 -9.60 0.67 -1.45
N VAL A 90 -8.74 0.88 -0.47
CA VAL A 90 -9.04 1.67 0.72
C VAL A 90 -8.05 2.85 0.78
N THR A 91 -8.58 4.06 0.74
CA THR A 91 -7.77 5.27 0.92
C THR A 91 -7.72 5.65 2.39
N LEU A 92 -6.51 5.75 2.93
CA LEU A 92 -6.26 6.20 4.28
C LEU A 92 -5.82 7.66 4.27
N TYR A 93 -6.26 8.42 5.26
CA TYR A 93 -5.94 9.83 5.41
C TYR A 93 -5.20 10.06 6.74
N PRO A 94 -4.23 10.99 6.78
CA PRO A 94 -3.63 11.40 8.05
C PRO A 94 -4.64 12.17 8.90
N GLU A 95 -4.39 12.25 10.19
CA GLU A 95 -5.24 13.00 11.13
C GLU A 95 -5.30 14.49 10.81
N LEU A 96 -4.20 15.04 10.29
CA LEU A 96 -4.09 16.46 9.95
C LEU A 96 -3.98 16.64 8.44
N THR A 97 -4.72 17.62 7.91
CA THR A 97 -4.49 18.10 6.53
C THR A 97 -3.14 18.83 6.45
N PRO A 98 -2.57 19.05 5.24
CA PRO A 98 -1.35 19.87 5.09
C PRO A 98 -1.46 21.25 5.74
N GLU A 99 -2.60 21.90 5.59
CA GLU A 99 -2.88 23.22 6.15
C GLU A 99 -2.95 23.17 7.69
N GLN A 100 -3.60 22.15 8.24
CA GLN A 100 -3.68 21.95 9.69
C GLN A 100 -2.31 21.63 10.28
N GLN A 101 -1.50 20.83 9.60
CA GLN A 101 -0.14 20.49 10.00
C GLN A 101 0.75 21.75 10.00
N GLU A 102 0.70 22.54 8.93
CA GLU A 102 1.46 23.78 8.82
C GLU A 102 1.09 24.76 9.94
N LYS A 103 -0.21 24.86 10.25
CA LYS A 103 -0.70 25.72 11.33
C LYS A 103 -0.26 25.22 12.70
N LYS A 104 -0.33 23.90 12.96
CA LYS A 104 0.02 23.30 14.25
C LYS A 104 1.51 23.44 14.57
N PHE A 105 2.37 23.21 13.58
CA PHE A 105 3.83 23.24 13.75
C PHE A 105 4.45 24.57 13.35
N GLU A 106 3.65 25.53 12.88
CA GLU A 106 4.06 26.88 12.43
C GLU A 106 5.14 26.87 11.34
N LYS A 107 5.25 25.74 10.61
CA LYS A 107 6.20 25.55 9.50
C LYS A 107 5.77 24.43 8.57
N LYS A 108 6.30 24.44 7.36
CA LYS A 108 6.15 23.34 6.39
C LYS A 108 7.15 22.24 6.73
N LEU A 109 6.73 21.22 7.47
CA LEU A 109 7.61 20.18 8.01
C LEU A 109 8.43 19.45 6.94
N TYR A 110 7.86 19.24 5.76
CA TYR A 110 8.54 18.53 4.67
C TYR A 110 9.77 19.26 4.12
N LEU A 111 9.93 20.55 4.41
CA LEU A 111 11.10 21.34 4.01
C LEU A 111 12.31 21.17 4.96
N TYR A 112 12.11 20.53 6.09
CA TYR A 112 13.14 20.39 7.12
C TYR A 112 13.44 18.92 7.38
N ALA A 113 14.73 18.58 7.47
CA ALA A 113 15.16 17.20 7.71
C ALA A 113 14.64 16.63 9.04
N ASP A 114 14.56 17.45 10.08
CA ASP A 114 14.03 17.08 11.39
C ASP A 114 12.49 17.03 11.43
N GLY A 115 11.82 17.66 10.46
CA GLY A 115 10.37 17.68 10.35
C GLY A 115 9.77 16.54 9.54
N GLN A 116 10.56 15.79 8.79
CA GLN A 116 10.04 14.75 7.89
C GLN A 116 9.33 13.62 8.63
N LYS A 117 9.82 13.23 9.79
CA LYS A 117 9.20 12.20 10.62
C LYS A 117 7.82 12.62 11.14
N GLU A 118 7.66 13.90 11.44
CA GLU A 118 6.40 14.48 11.92
C GLU A 118 5.40 14.69 10.77
N CYS A 119 5.88 14.94 9.53
CA CYS A 119 5.08 15.15 8.34
C CYS A 119 4.47 13.85 7.83
N CYS A 120 5.27 12.84 7.69
CA CYS A 120 4.93 11.60 7.00
C CYS A 120 4.94 10.42 7.94
#